data_1f0b66bf24391bdb45c1ab9336212bf8
#
_entry.id   1f0b66bf24391bdb45c1ab9336212bf8
#
_cell.length_a   1.000
_cell.length_b   1.000
_cell.length_c   1.000
_cell.angle_alpha   90.00
_cell.angle_beta   90.00
_cell.angle_gamma   90.00
#
_symmetry.space_group_name_H-M   'P 1'
#
loop_
_entity.id
_entity.type
_entity.pdbx_description
1 polymer ?
#
loop_
_entity_poly.entity_id
_entity_poly.type
_entity_poly.pdbx_seq_one_letter_code
_entity_poly.pdbx_strand_id
1 'polypeptide(L)'
;MPEFERPELARLQASPPHVFAAAYLDLPHPHFAGPRQELVFTLGITAVRGNLVLLGLAVNLLADHQILSEQAWTAAMLQAHTGLSSLAIEEGTGLAIQHLYFNAPAYVRADSALVTAVLTSANGETWNETLRIPVTFPQQSTDLRFPLRGNWWVIQGNDWRDLHKAEPVSQAFALDFVKLGTDNRFFRDTGANLEDHYSFGEPVYAPASARVALTIWDMPDMAPGQVPDPAMMQGDARRVLGNAVALSHRRGEFSYLAHLQQGSVQVKVGDHIRRGTLLGYVGNSGHSPGPHLHYHLMNGPNLYTDQALPVQFSHVRALGVEHGQPITLTSGVIVSSIESEHRCVTDG
;
A
#
# COMPACT_ATOMS: atom_id res chain seq x y z
N MET A 1 5.60 43.31 25.74
CA MET A 1 5.86 42.25 26.72
C MET A 1 6.48 41.12 25.94
N PRO A 2 7.61 40.50 26.36
CA PRO A 2 8.12 39.34 25.67
C PRO A 2 7.05 38.23 25.76
N GLU A 3 6.63 37.67 24.62
CA GLU A 3 5.88 36.45 24.60
C GLU A 3 6.75 35.39 25.28
N PHE A 4 6.29 34.94 26.46
CA PHE A 4 6.86 33.74 27.06
C PHE A 4 6.54 32.61 26.13
N GLU A 5 7.55 32.11 25.38
CA GLU A 5 7.43 30.85 24.64
C GLU A 5 6.95 29.79 25.65
N ARG A 6 5.78 29.22 25.40
CA ARG A 6 5.33 28.06 26.17
C ARG A 6 6.35 26.96 25.96
N PRO A 7 6.81 26.32 27.05
CA PRO A 7 7.74 25.18 26.86
C PRO A 7 7.07 24.11 25.98
N GLU A 8 7.79 23.59 25.03
CA GLU A 8 7.34 22.45 24.21
C GLU A 8 7.02 21.27 25.12
N LEU A 9 5.75 20.91 25.26
CA LEU A 9 5.29 19.78 26.07
C LEU A 9 5.17 18.51 25.25
N ALA A 10 4.79 18.65 23.99
CA ALA A 10 4.64 17.55 23.03
C ALA A 10 5.21 17.94 21.67
N ARG A 11 5.65 16.94 20.92
CA ARG A 11 6.07 17.10 19.52
C ARG A 11 5.27 16.16 18.63
N LEU A 12 4.66 16.74 17.58
CA LEU A 12 3.98 15.99 16.54
C LEU A 12 4.89 15.80 15.33
N GLN A 13 4.83 14.61 14.74
CA GLN A 13 5.55 14.28 13.51
C GLN A 13 4.69 13.39 12.62
N ALA A 14 4.61 13.70 11.34
CA ALA A 14 4.00 12.80 10.35
C ALA A 14 5.06 11.90 9.71
N SER A 15 4.67 10.66 9.50
CA SER A 15 5.43 9.71 8.68
C SER A 15 4.50 9.10 7.63
N PRO A 16 4.78 9.36 6.39
CA PRO A 16 5.79 10.26 5.83
C PRO A 16 5.51 11.75 6.09
N PRO A 17 6.47 12.65 5.82
CA PRO A 17 6.34 14.09 6.13
C PRO A 17 5.36 14.84 5.21
N HIS A 18 4.68 14.12 4.33
CA HIS A 18 3.63 14.62 3.45
C HIS A 18 2.54 13.57 3.29
N VAL A 19 1.32 13.99 3.01
CA VAL A 19 0.18 13.09 2.81
C VAL A 19 -0.01 12.86 1.32
N PHE A 20 -0.08 11.60 0.90
CA PHE A 20 -0.51 11.26 -0.44
C PHE A 20 -2.03 11.20 -0.52
N ALA A 21 -2.58 11.83 -1.54
CA ALA A 21 -3.97 11.68 -1.92
C ALA A 21 -4.07 10.83 -3.17
N ALA A 22 -4.74 9.69 -3.06
CA ALA A 22 -5.10 8.84 -4.18
C ALA A 22 -6.56 9.09 -4.56
N ALA A 23 -6.84 9.41 -5.81
CA ALA A 23 -8.19 9.59 -6.31
C ALA A 23 -8.76 8.26 -6.82
N TYR A 24 -9.90 7.86 -6.30
CA TYR A 24 -10.66 6.69 -6.73
C TYR A 24 -11.97 7.16 -7.35
N LEU A 25 -12.28 6.63 -8.54
CA LEU A 25 -13.52 6.91 -9.23
C LEU A 25 -14.52 5.79 -8.95
N ASP A 26 -15.73 6.16 -8.52
CA ASP A 26 -16.91 5.28 -8.41
C ASP A 26 -16.73 4.00 -7.58
N LEU A 27 -15.86 4.02 -6.57
CA LEU A 27 -15.74 2.88 -5.68
C LEU A 27 -16.82 2.91 -4.60
N PRO A 28 -17.51 1.78 -4.35
CA PRO A 28 -18.48 1.70 -3.26
C PRO A 28 -17.82 2.04 -1.92
N HIS A 29 -18.42 2.98 -1.19
CA HIS A 29 -18.00 3.30 0.17
C HIS A 29 -19.24 3.55 1.03
N PRO A 30 -19.32 2.97 2.26
CA PRO A 30 -20.53 3.06 3.09
C PRO A 30 -20.92 4.49 3.49
N HIS A 31 -19.96 5.41 3.50
CA HIS A 31 -20.15 6.80 3.97
C HIS A 31 -19.93 7.86 2.89
N PHE A 32 -19.59 7.45 1.66
CA PHE A 32 -19.34 8.37 0.55
C PHE A 32 -20.09 7.93 -0.70
N ALA A 33 -20.86 8.83 -1.26
CA ALA A 33 -21.43 8.68 -2.60
C ALA A 33 -20.53 9.39 -3.62
N GLY A 34 -20.23 8.70 -4.74
CA GLY A 34 -19.48 9.25 -5.85
C GLY A 34 -17.95 9.19 -5.70
N PRO A 35 -17.22 9.84 -6.62
CA PRO A 35 -15.77 9.82 -6.66
C PRO A 35 -15.14 10.39 -5.41
N ARG A 36 -14.19 9.67 -4.84
CA ARG A 36 -13.48 10.07 -3.63
C ARG A 36 -11.97 9.99 -3.80
N GLN A 37 -11.26 10.67 -2.95
CA GLN A 37 -9.85 10.48 -2.70
C GLN A 37 -9.64 9.97 -1.28
N GLU A 38 -8.58 9.20 -1.10
CA GLU A 38 -8.16 8.66 0.18
C GLU A 38 -6.79 9.21 0.54
N LEU A 39 -6.63 9.59 1.79
CA LEU A 39 -5.39 10.11 2.33
C LEU A 39 -4.95 9.21 3.47
N VAL A 40 -3.64 8.97 3.57
CA VAL A 40 -3.07 8.12 4.61
C VAL A 40 -1.76 8.68 5.13
N PHE A 41 -1.57 8.62 6.45
CA PHE A 41 -0.29 8.92 7.12
C PHE A 41 -0.27 8.29 8.51
N THR A 42 0.91 8.22 9.11
CA THR A 42 1.13 7.85 10.51
C THR A 42 1.48 9.09 11.30
N LEU A 43 0.83 9.32 12.44
CA LEU A 43 1.13 10.40 13.35
C LEU A 43 1.93 9.89 14.54
N GLY A 44 3.15 10.40 14.72
CA GLY A 44 3.94 10.26 15.94
C GLY A 44 3.67 11.42 16.89
N ILE A 45 3.48 11.13 18.18
CA ILE A 45 3.32 12.09 19.26
C ILE A 45 4.37 11.76 20.32
N THR A 46 5.30 12.67 20.59
CA THR A 46 6.33 12.48 21.62
C THR A 46 6.05 13.38 22.81
N ALA A 47 6.04 12.83 24.02
CA ALA A 47 5.98 13.60 25.25
C ALA A 47 7.38 14.17 25.55
N VAL A 48 7.54 15.48 25.44
CA VAL A 48 8.83 16.17 25.65
C VAL A 48 9.03 16.48 27.12
N ARG A 49 7.98 16.86 27.82
CA ARG A 49 8.00 17.16 29.26
C ARG A 49 6.72 16.67 29.93
N GLY A 50 6.90 15.82 30.93
CA GLY A 50 5.80 15.23 31.71
C GLY A 50 5.00 14.16 30.93
N ASN A 51 4.22 13.40 31.66
CA ASN A 51 3.37 12.38 31.10
C ASN A 51 2.12 13.04 30.50
N LEU A 52 1.70 12.54 29.34
CA LEU A 52 0.59 13.07 28.57
C LEU A 52 -0.45 11.97 28.29
N VAL A 53 -1.67 12.38 27.98
CA VAL A 53 -2.72 11.51 27.45
C VAL A 53 -3.32 12.16 26.22
N LEU A 54 -3.43 11.40 25.13
CA LEU A 54 -4.13 11.83 23.92
C LEU A 54 -5.64 11.63 24.12
N LEU A 55 -6.39 12.72 24.06
CA LEU A 55 -7.85 12.74 24.22
C LEU A 55 -8.61 12.64 22.88
N GLY A 56 -7.98 13.05 21.79
CA GLY A 56 -8.56 13.01 20.46
C GLY A 56 -7.68 13.64 19.40
N LEU A 57 -8.05 13.42 18.16
CA LEU A 57 -7.42 13.99 16.97
C LEU A 57 -8.47 14.62 16.07
N ALA A 58 -8.11 15.71 15.39
CA ALA A 58 -8.82 16.23 14.25
C ALA A 58 -7.85 16.43 13.08
N VAL A 59 -8.31 16.18 11.85
CA VAL A 59 -7.57 16.45 10.62
C VAL A 59 -8.46 17.30 9.72
N ASN A 60 -8.00 18.50 9.42
CA ASN A 60 -8.65 19.43 8.51
C ASN A 60 -7.87 19.51 7.21
N LEU A 61 -8.51 19.22 6.09
CA LEU A 61 -7.95 19.50 4.77
C LEU A 61 -8.13 20.98 4.45
N LEU A 62 -7.06 21.60 4.01
CA LEU A 62 -7.02 23.04 3.75
C LEU A 62 -6.62 23.33 2.30
N ALA A 63 -7.21 24.37 1.73
CA ALA A 63 -6.68 25.08 0.57
C ALA A 63 -6.74 26.58 0.86
N ASP A 64 -5.64 27.29 0.62
CA ASP A 64 -5.54 28.73 0.88
C ASP A 64 -6.07 29.13 2.30
N HIS A 65 -5.73 28.34 3.32
CA HIS A 65 -6.19 28.47 4.69
C HIS A 65 -7.70 28.22 4.96
N GLN A 66 -8.47 27.87 3.95
CA GLN A 66 -9.88 27.49 4.12
C GLN A 66 -10.02 25.99 4.38
N ILE A 67 -10.87 25.63 5.36
CA ILE A 67 -11.18 24.23 5.65
C ILE A 67 -12.10 23.71 4.54
N LEU A 68 -11.63 22.67 3.83
CA LEU A 68 -12.39 21.99 2.78
C LEU A 68 -13.09 20.73 3.30
N SER A 69 -12.52 20.07 4.29
CA SER A 69 -13.04 18.84 4.88
C SER A 69 -12.46 18.68 6.28
N GLU A 70 -13.21 18.11 7.18
CA GLU A 70 -12.80 17.81 8.55
C GLU A 70 -13.16 16.37 8.90
N GLN A 71 -12.26 15.70 9.61
CA GLN A 71 -12.50 14.41 10.24
C GLN A 71 -11.89 14.41 11.64
N ALA A 72 -12.65 13.90 12.62
CA ALA A 72 -12.22 13.85 14.02
C ALA A 72 -12.35 12.42 14.57
N TRP A 73 -11.44 12.08 15.48
CA TRP A 73 -11.41 10.83 16.22
C TRP A 73 -11.40 11.13 17.72
N THR A 74 -12.32 10.54 18.45
CA THR A 74 -12.30 10.51 19.90
C THR A 74 -11.24 9.53 20.41
N ALA A 75 -10.86 9.60 21.68
CA ALA A 75 -9.96 8.62 22.29
C ALA A 75 -10.45 7.18 22.10
N ALA A 76 -11.75 6.92 22.24
CA ALA A 76 -12.32 5.59 22.04
C ALA A 76 -12.18 5.09 20.59
N MET A 77 -12.37 5.96 19.60
CA MET A 77 -12.16 5.62 18.18
C MET A 77 -10.69 5.33 17.90
N LEU A 78 -9.77 6.11 18.48
CA LEU A 78 -8.32 5.89 18.32
C LEU A 78 -7.88 4.59 18.98
N GLN A 79 -8.40 4.25 20.17
CA GLN A 79 -8.13 2.98 20.82
C GLN A 79 -8.64 1.81 19.99
N ALA A 80 -9.86 1.90 19.45
CA ALA A 80 -10.41 0.87 18.57
C ALA A 80 -9.58 0.72 17.27
N HIS A 81 -9.09 1.82 16.71
CA HIS A 81 -8.26 1.81 15.50
C HIS A 81 -6.87 1.20 15.75
N THR A 82 -6.24 1.57 16.87
CA THR A 82 -4.86 1.13 17.17
C THR A 82 -4.79 -0.20 17.92
N GLY A 83 -5.88 -0.67 18.51
CA GLY A 83 -5.90 -1.82 19.43
C GLY A 83 -5.26 -1.53 20.80
N LEU A 84 -4.88 -0.27 21.07
CA LEU A 84 -4.24 0.11 22.33
C LEU A 84 -5.28 0.28 23.46
N SER A 85 -4.97 -0.26 24.61
CA SER A 85 -5.81 -0.10 25.82
C SER A 85 -5.68 1.30 26.45
N SER A 86 -4.59 2.01 26.16
CA SER A 86 -4.31 3.36 26.69
C SER A 86 -3.65 4.23 25.63
N LEU A 87 -3.98 5.51 25.64
CA LEU A 87 -3.34 6.57 24.85
C LEU A 87 -2.44 7.47 25.70
N ALA A 88 -1.97 6.94 26.85
CA ALA A 88 -0.99 7.61 27.70
C ALA A 88 0.41 7.53 27.06
N ILE A 89 1.17 8.61 27.23
CA ILE A 89 2.52 8.78 26.68
C ILE A 89 3.43 9.22 27.83
N GLU A 90 4.39 8.39 28.20
CA GLU A 90 5.34 8.71 29.24
C GLU A 90 6.37 9.74 28.77
N GLU A 91 6.88 10.57 29.66
CA GLU A 91 7.92 11.56 29.34
C GLU A 91 9.11 10.88 28.65
N GLY A 92 9.57 11.49 27.56
CA GLY A 92 10.68 11.00 26.75
C GLY A 92 10.30 9.82 25.82
N THR A 93 9.04 9.37 25.85
CA THR A 93 8.55 8.30 24.94
C THR A 93 7.63 8.84 23.86
N GLY A 94 7.22 7.99 22.92
CA GLY A 94 6.31 8.33 21.83
C GLY A 94 5.16 7.36 21.67
N LEU A 95 4.04 7.88 21.17
CA LEU A 95 2.89 7.12 20.70
C LEU A 95 2.77 7.29 19.19
N ALA A 96 2.69 6.18 18.43
CA ALA A 96 2.41 6.21 17.01
C ALA A 96 0.97 5.80 16.75
N ILE A 97 0.20 6.69 16.13
CA ILE A 97 -1.12 6.39 15.55
C ILE A 97 -0.86 6.04 14.09
N GLN A 98 -0.77 4.74 13.82
CA GLN A 98 -0.45 4.23 12.49
C GLN A 98 -1.67 4.30 11.59
N HIS A 99 -1.42 4.49 10.30
CA HIS A 99 -2.39 4.36 9.21
C HIS A 99 -3.69 5.15 9.47
N LEU A 100 -3.56 6.44 9.75
CA LEU A 100 -4.71 7.33 9.76
C LEU A 100 -5.22 7.50 8.33
N TYR A 101 -6.34 6.85 8.06
CA TYR A 101 -7.04 6.94 6.78
C TYR A 101 -8.20 7.91 6.89
N PHE A 102 -8.34 8.79 5.92
CA PHE A 102 -9.53 9.60 5.77
C PHE A 102 -9.85 9.87 4.31
N ASN A 103 -11.13 10.06 4.05
CA ASN A 103 -11.67 10.24 2.73
C ASN A 103 -12.16 11.67 2.53
N ALA A 104 -11.99 12.17 1.31
CA ALA A 104 -12.58 13.42 0.88
C ALA A 104 -13.17 13.25 -0.53
N PRO A 105 -14.14 14.08 -0.95
CA PRO A 105 -14.60 14.07 -2.33
C PRO A 105 -13.42 14.29 -3.29
N ALA A 106 -13.42 13.60 -4.45
CA ALA A 106 -12.30 13.65 -5.39
C ALA A 106 -12.03 15.06 -5.97
N TYR A 107 -13.03 15.94 -5.92
CA TYR A 107 -12.90 17.33 -6.38
C TYR A 107 -12.22 18.26 -5.37
N VAL A 108 -12.05 17.84 -4.12
CA VAL A 108 -11.35 18.61 -3.09
C VAL A 108 -9.86 18.66 -3.43
N ARG A 109 -9.32 19.86 -3.62
CA ARG A 109 -7.88 20.07 -3.91
C ARG A 109 -7.23 20.75 -2.72
N ALA A 110 -6.89 19.95 -1.72
CA ALA A 110 -6.16 20.43 -0.56
C ALA A 110 -4.68 20.64 -0.87
N ASP A 111 -4.08 21.69 -0.32
CA ASP A 111 -2.63 21.91 -0.32
C ASP A 111 -1.96 21.34 0.93
N SER A 112 -2.73 21.23 2.01
CA SER A 112 -2.23 20.77 3.30
C SER A 112 -3.33 20.12 4.15
N ALA A 113 -2.88 19.27 5.09
CA ALA A 113 -3.67 18.75 6.20
C ALA A 113 -3.18 19.38 7.50
N LEU A 114 -4.08 19.98 8.27
CA LEU A 114 -3.81 20.45 9.63
C LEU A 114 -4.28 19.39 10.61
N VAL A 115 -3.32 18.75 11.27
CA VAL A 115 -3.57 17.78 12.34
C VAL A 115 -3.60 18.53 13.65
N THR A 116 -4.64 18.31 14.47
CA THR A 116 -4.77 18.83 15.83
C THR A 116 -4.90 17.67 16.80
N ALA A 117 -3.92 17.51 17.69
CA ALA A 117 -3.97 16.58 18.80
C ALA A 117 -4.45 17.30 20.06
N VAL A 118 -5.50 16.79 20.68
CA VAL A 118 -5.99 17.27 21.97
C VAL A 118 -5.30 16.44 23.07
N LEU A 119 -4.48 17.09 23.88
CA LEU A 119 -3.63 16.47 24.89
C LEU A 119 -4.00 16.95 26.28
N THR A 120 -3.81 16.10 27.28
CA THR A 120 -3.90 16.48 28.69
C THR A 120 -2.66 16.00 29.45
N SER A 121 -2.25 16.78 30.42
CA SER A 121 -1.15 16.43 31.34
C SER A 121 -1.68 15.81 32.64
N ALA A 122 -0.78 15.28 33.45
CA ALA A 122 -1.12 14.65 34.74
C ALA A 122 -1.82 15.60 35.72
N ASN A 123 -1.62 16.92 35.61
CA ASN A 123 -2.28 17.92 36.42
C ASN A 123 -3.68 18.34 35.89
N GLY A 124 -4.15 17.73 34.79
CA GLY A 124 -5.44 17.97 34.18
C GLY A 124 -5.48 19.17 33.23
N GLU A 125 -4.36 19.81 32.96
CA GLU A 125 -4.29 20.86 31.94
C GLU A 125 -4.46 20.26 30.56
N THR A 126 -5.37 20.85 29.76
CA THR A 126 -5.67 20.38 28.39
C THR A 126 -5.29 21.47 27.38
N TRP A 127 -4.67 21.07 26.27
CA TRP A 127 -4.30 21.97 25.17
C TRP A 127 -4.33 21.26 23.82
N ASN A 128 -4.23 22.04 22.77
CA ASN A 128 -4.11 21.55 21.41
C ASN A 128 -2.66 21.70 20.92
N GLU A 129 -2.13 20.61 20.37
CA GLU A 129 -0.89 20.64 19.61
C GLU A 129 -1.22 20.47 18.13
N THR A 130 -0.55 21.20 17.25
CA THR A 130 -0.89 21.20 15.83
C THR A 130 0.31 20.88 14.96
N LEU A 131 0.05 20.18 13.85
CA LEU A 131 1.03 19.89 12.80
C LEU A 131 0.38 20.14 11.44
N ARG A 132 1.02 20.97 10.60
CA ARG A 132 0.63 21.13 9.21
C ARG A 132 1.47 20.22 8.32
N ILE A 133 0.80 19.40 7.51
CA ILE A 133 1.43 18.42 6.62
C ILE A 133 1.04 18.79 5.19
N PRO A 134 1.98 18.95 4.23
CA PRO A 134 1.64 19.17 2.83
C PRO A 134 0.91 17.97 2.25
N VAL A 135 -0.11 18.21 1.43
CA VAL A 135 -0.82 17.19 0.66
C VAL A 135 -0.26 17.15 -0.75
N THR A 136 0.10 15.97 -1.20
CA THR A 136 0.60 15.74 -2.56
C THR A 136 -0.29 14.76 -3.31
N PHE A 137 -0.38 14.94 -4.62
CA PHE A 137 -1.14 14.07 -5.52
C PHE A 137 -0.14 13.36 -6.42
N PRO A 138 0.43 12.23 -5.98
CA PRO A 138 1.40 11.52 -6.77
C PRO A 138 0.74 11.01 -8.03
N GLN A 139 1.42 11.21 -9.15
CA GLN A 139 1.03 10.61 -10.42
C GLN A 139 2.05 9.55 -10.78
N GLN A 140 1.58 8.35 -11.02
CA GLN A 140 2.39 7.31 -11.63
C GLN A 140 2.93 7.80 -12.96
N SER A 141 4.23 7.73 -13.15
CA SER A 141 4.91 8.19 -14.37
C SER A 141 5.27 7.03 -15.32
N THR A 142 5.34 5.81 -14.78
CA THR A 142 5.66 4.60 -15.56
C THR A 142 4.39 4.01 -16.16
N ASP A 143 4.38 3.80 -17.47
CA ASP A 143 3.31 3.02 -18.14
C ASP A 143 3.48 1.54 -17.81
N LEU A 144 2.71 1.07 -16.84
CA LEU A 144 2.72 -0.31 -16.36
C LEU A 144 1.71 -1.15 -17.12
N ARG A 145 2.15 -2.33 -17.55
CA ARG A 145 1.30 -3.39 -18.07
C ARG A 145 1.02 -4.41 -16.99
N PHE A 146 -0.14 -5.02 -17.05
CA PHE A 146 -0.51 -6.08 -16.12
C PHE A 146 0.52 -7.23 -16.20
N PRO A 147 1.11 -7.68 -15.08
CA PRO A 147 2.27 -8.57 -15.10
C PRO A 147 1.93 -10.05 -15.28
N LEU A 148 0.66 -10.38 -15.47
CA LEU A 148 0.16 -11.76 -15.54
C LEU A 148 -0.66 -11.98 -16.82
N ARG A 149 -0.84 -13.25 -17.22
CA ARG A 149 -1.66 -13.64 -18.37
C ARG A 149 -2.90 -14.41 -17.95
N GLY A 150 -3.97 -14.29 -18.74
CA GLY A 150 -5.26 -14.91 -18.43
C GLY A 150 -6.08 -14.06 -17.44
N ASN A 151 -7.09 -14.67 -16.85
CA ASN A 151 -8.04 -13.99 -15.96
C ASN A 151 -7.62 -14.12 -14.50
N TRP A 152 -7.54 -13.00 -13.84
CA TRP A 152 -7.14 -12.89 -12.44
C TRP A 152 -8.17 -12.11 -11.66
N TRP A 153 -8.44 -12.56 -10.46
CA TRP A 153 -9.27 -11.84 -9.50
C TRP A 153 -8.40 -10.97 -8.63
N VAL A 154 -8.74 -9.70 -8.49
CA VAL A 154 -8.13 -8.79 -7.51
C VAL A 154 -8.74 -9.09 -6.15
N ILE A 155 -8.03 -9.84 -5.28
CA ILE A 155 -8.54 -10.17 -3.94
C ILE A 155 -8.30 -9.04 -2.96
N GLN A 156 -7.18 -8.33 -3.09
CA GLN A 156 -6.89 -7.07 -2.41
C GLN A 156 -6.59 -6.02 -3.48
N GLY A 157 -7.24 -4.89 -3.37
CA GLY A 157 -7.14 -3.81 -4.35
C GLY A 157 -7.25 -2.44 -3.70
N ASN A 158 -7.32 -1.39 -4.49
CA ASN A 158 -7.39 -0.03 -3.99
C ASN A 158 -8.80 0.31 -3.48
N ASP A 159 -9.26 -0.31 -2.41
CA ASP A 159 -10.51 0.07 -1.74
C ASP A 159 -10.33 0.18 -0.22
N TRP A 160 -11.35 0.72 0.46
CA TRP A 160 -11.30 0.99 1.89
C TRP A 160 -11.23 -0.28 2.78
N ARG A 161 -11.56 -1.45 2.23
CA ARG A 161 -11.54 -2.74 2.94
C ARG A 161 -10.25 -3.51 2.73
N ASP A 162 -9.33 -2.97 1.96
CA ASP A 162 -8.06 -3.61 1.65
C ASP A 162 -7.24 -3.84 2.92
N LEU A 163 -6.81 -5.08 3.15
CA LEU A 163 -6.01 -5.45 4.31
C LEU A 163 -4.65 -4.76 4.33
N HIS A 164 -4.07 -4.43 3.16
CA HIS A 164 -2.82 -3.68 3.05
C HIS A 164 -2.90 -2.28 3.67
N LYS A 165 -4.11 -1.77 3.90
CA LYS A 165 -4.30 -0.51 4.62
C LYS A 165 -3.85 -0.58 6.09
N ALA A 166 -3.77 -1.78 6.66
CA ALA A 166 -3.23 -2.03 7.99
C ALA A 166 -1.73 -2.35 8.01
N GLU A 167 -1.11 -2.48 6.84
CA GLU A 167 0.31 -2.75 6.65
C GLU A 167 1.15 -1.45 6.62
N PRO A 168 2.50 -1.52 6.56
CA PRO A 168 3.34 -0.34 6.39
C PRO A 168 2.90 0.54 5.21
N VAL A 169 3.10 1.86 5.31
CA VAL A 169 2.69 2.86 4.30
C VAL A 169 3.19 2.52 2.89
N SER A 170 4.30 1.80 2.79
CA SER A 170 4.84 1.27 1.52
C SER A 170 3.91 0.29 0.81
N GLN A 171 2.95 -0.32 1.50
CA GLN A 171 2.00 -1.28 0.95
C GLN A 171 0.56 -0.75 0.87
N ALA A 172 0.32 0.49 1.28
CA ALA A 172 -1.02 1.07 1.37
C ALA A 172 -1.85 1.02 0.07
N PHE A 173 -1.22 0.87 -1.09
CA PHE A 173 -1.86 0.73 -2.41
C PHE A 173 -1.43 -0.55 -3.13
N ALA A 174 -1.05 -1.58 -2.38
CA ALA A 174 -0.70 -2.88 -2.93
C ALA A 174 -1.92 -3.60 -3.50
N LEU A 175 -1.65 -4.55 -4.37
CA LEU A 175 -2.66 -5.36 -5.07
C LEU A 175 -2.28 -6.82 -4.96
N ASP A 176 -3.24 -7.68 -4.62
CA ASP A 176 -3.08 -9.13 -4.65
C ASP A 176 -3.95 -9.75 -5.73
N PHE A 177 -3.35 -10.64 -6.51
CA PHE A 177 -3.98 -11.29 -7.64
C PHE A 177 -3.99 -12.81 -7.46
N VAL A 178 -5.19 -13.41 -7.53
CA VAL A 178 -5.36 -14.86 -7.62
C VAL A 178 -5.94 -15.26 -8.97
N LYS A 179 -5.46 -16.36 -9.54
CA LYS A 179 -5.94 -16.86 -10.82
C LYS A 179 -7.26 -17.59 -10.67
N LEU A 180 -8.19 -17.29 -11.58
CA LEU A 180 -9.43 -18.03 -11.71
C LEU A 180 -9.26 -19.21 -12.68
N GLY A 181 -9.69 -20.38 -12.24
CA GLY A 181 -9.92 -21.52 -13.12
C GLY A 181 -11.14 -21.33 -14.03
N THR A 182 -11.29 -22.23 -14.99
CA THR A 182 -12.46 -22.25 -15.88
C THR A 182 -13.77 -22.57 -15.15
N ASP A 183 -13.65 -23.10 -13.93
CA ASP A 183 -14.74 -23.39 -12.98
C ASP A 183 -15.08 -22.21 -12.06
N ASN A 184 -14.45 -21.04 -12.27
CA ASN A 184 -14.55 -19.84 -11.42
C ASN A 184 -14.12 -20.07 -9.96
N ARG A 185 -13.22 -21.03 -9.71
CA ARG A 185 -12.63 -21.29 -8.39
C ARG A 185 -11.17 -20.85 -8.37
N PHE A 186 -10.59 -20.67 -7.18
CA PHE A 186 -9.18 -20.32 -6.99
C PHE A 186 -8.27 -21.57 -6.94
N PHE A 187 -8.86 -22.71 -6.65
CA PHE A 187 -8.14 -23.97 -6.52
C PHE A 187 -9.04 -25.14 -6.90
N ARG A 188 -8.38 -26.24 -7.27
CA ARG A 188 -9.00 -27.56 -7.48
C ARG A 188 -9.14 -28.26 -6.14
N ASP A 189 -9.94 -29.28 -6.10
CA ASP A 189 -10.14 -30.14 -4.92
C ASP A 189 -10.35 -29.33 -3.62
N THR A 190 -9.53 -29.56 -2.62
CA THR A 190 -9.63 -28.92 -1.31
C THR A 190 -8.80 -27.64 -1.18
N GLY A 191 -7.86 -27.37 -2.08
CA GLY A 191 -6.89 -26.28 -1.97
C GLY A 191 -5.85 -26.50 -0.87
N ALA A 192 -5.69 -27.73 -0.38
CA ALA A 192 -4.75 -28.03 0.71
C ALA A 192 -3.29 -28.04 0.26
N ASN A 193 -3.03 -28.33 -1.02
CA ASN A 193 -1.70 -28.33 -1.60
C ASN A 193 -1.48 -27.11 -2.48
N LEU A 194 -0.23 -26.69 -2.63
CA LEU A 194 0.12 -25.56 -3.50
C LEU A 194 -0.32 -25.76 -4.95
N GLU A 195 -0.12 -26.97 -5.46
CA GLU A 195 -0.45 -27.37 -6.82
C GLU A 195 -1.96 -27.40 -7.11
N ASP A 196 -2.79 -27.43 -6.07
CA ASP A 196 -4.25 -27.31 -6.23
C ASP A 196 -4.63 -25.90 -6.69
N HIS A 197 -3.84 -24.89 -6.32
CA HIS A 197 -4.12 -23.48 -6.61
C HIS A 197 -3.79 -23.13 -8.06
N TYR A 198 -4.75 -22.53 -8.77
CA TYR A 198 -4.56 -22.11 -10.16
C TYR A 198 -3.49 -21.03 -10.33
N SER A 199 -3.20 -20.27 -9.26
CA SER A 199 -2.15 -19.26 -9.26
C SER A 199 -0.74 -19.84 -9.20
N PHE A 200 -0.56 -20.98 -8.51
CA PHE A 200 0.76 -21.53 -8.24
C PHE A 200 1.48 -21.96 -9.53
N GLY A 201 2.71 -21.50 -9.69
CA GLY A 201 3.52 -21.78 -10.86
C GLY A 201 3.18 -20.95 -12.10
N GLU A 202 2.27 -19.98 -12.02
CA GLU A 202 1.97 -19.09 -13.13
C GLU A 202 3.09 -18.09 -13.39
N PRO A 203 3.43 -17.83 -14.65
CA PRO A 203 4.54 -16.94 -14.99
C PRO A 203 4.23 -15.48 -14.68
N VAL A 204 5.23 -14.79 -14.13
CA VAL A 204 5.18 -13.37 -13.76
C VAL A 204 6.14 -12.60 -14.65
N TYR A 205 5.64 -11.54 -15.28
CA TYR A 205 6.36 -10.75 -16.26
C TYR A 205 6.64 -9.31 -15.79
N ALA A 206 7.73 -8.74 -16.30
CA ALA A 206 8.06 -7.34 -16.04
C ALA A 206 6.98 -6.38 -16.59
N PRO A 207 6.35 -5.54 -15.75
CA PRO A 207 5.26 -4.65 -16.17
C PRO A 207 5.76 -3.50 -17.06
N ALA A 208 7.03 -3.14 -16.95
CA ALA A 208 7.70 -2.13 -17.77
C ALA A 208 9.19 -2.45 -17.90
N SER A 209 9.86 -1.77 -18.83
CA SER A 209 11.34 -1.85 -18.90
C SER A 209 11.94 -1.18 -17.66
N ALA A 210 12.94 -1.83 -17.05
CA ALA A 210 13.48 -1.43 -15.77
C ALA A 210 14.91 -1.96 -15.55
N ARG A 211 15.52 -1.52 -14.47
CA ARG A 211 16.71 -2.15 -13.88
C ARG A 211 16.28 -2.96 -12.65
N VAL A 212 16.76 -4.18 -12.51
CA VAL A 212 16.49 -5.00 -11.33
C VAL A 212 17.24 -4.41 -10.13
N ALA A 213 16.50 -4.03 -9.09
CA ALA A 213 17.01 -3.39 -7.88
C ALA A 213 17.17 -4.35 -6.70
N LEU A 214 16.31 -5.37 -6.61
CA LEU A 214 16.31 -6.38 -5.56
C LEU A 214 15.91 -7.73 -6.13
N THR A 215 16.50 -8.81 -5.61
CA THR A 215 16.00 -10.19 -5.79
C THR A 215 16.09 -10.93 -4.46
N ILE A 216 15.03 -11.63 -4.07
CA ILE A 216 14.99 -12.65 -3.02
C ILE A 216 14.49 -13.92 -3.72
N TRP A 217 15.16 -15.06 -3.52
CA TRP A 217 14.88 -16.27 -4.32
C TRP A 217 14.97 -17.58 -3.54
N ASP A 218 15.43 -17.54 -2.29
CA ASP A 218 15.83 -18.69 -1.49
C ASP A 218 14.81 -19.08 -0.39
N MET A 219 13.70 -18.35 -0.26
CA MET A 219 12.68 -18.64 0.73
C MET A 219 11.79 -19.82 0.27
N PRO A 220 11.47 -20.76 1.17
CA PRO A 220 10.57 -21.85 0.84
C PRO A 220 9.15 -21.36 0.59
N ASP A 221 8.42 -22.08 -0.27
CA ASP A 221 6.98 -21.92 -0.36
C ASP A 221 6.32 -22.59 0.83
N MET A 222 5.44 -21.85 1.52
CA MET A 222 4.68 -22.34 2.67
C MET A 222 3.44 -23.09 2.22
N ALA A 223 2.99 -24.07 2.98
CA ALA A 223 1.68 -24.68 2.72
C ALA A 223 0.56 -23.65 2.89
N PRO A 224 -0.55 -23.77 2.13
CA PRO A 224 -1.67 -22.83 2.27
C PRO A 224 -2.15 -22.71 3.72
N GLY A 225 -2.35 -21.47 4.20
CA GLY A 225 -2.72 -21.16 5.58
C GLY A 225 -1.58 -21.18 6.60
N GLN A 226 -0.36 -21.49 6.19
CA GLN A 226 0.81 -21.42 7.07
C GLN A 226 1.56 -20.11 6.89
N VAL A 227 2.09 -19.59 8.00
CA VAL A 227 2.99 -18.43 8.00
C VAL A 227 4.43 -18.89 8.28
N PRO A 228 5.45 -18.22 7.73
CA PRO A 228 6.84 -18.58 7.96
C PRO A 228 7.25 -18.34 9.42
N ASP A 229 8.16 -19.19 9.93
CA ASP A 229 8.83 -18.94 11.20
C ASP A 229 9.59 -17.60 11.12
N PRO A 230 9.50 -16.73 12.14
CA PRO A 230 10.27 -15.48 12.21
C PRO A 230 11.78 -15.66 11.96
N ALA A 231 12.36 -16.81 12.32
CA ALA A 231 13.75 -17.12 12.04
C ALA A 231 14.07 -17.14 10.53
N MET A 232 13.10 -17.43 9.67
CA MET A 232 13.28 -17.41 8.21
C MET A 232 13.52 -16.00 7.68
N MET A 233 13.18 -14.95 8.45
CA MET A 233 13.45 -13.56 8.08
C MET A 233 14.94 -13.22 8.15
N GLN A 234 15.76 -14.00 8.87
CA GLN A 234 17.22 -13.82 8.95
C GLN A 234 17.67 -12.39 9.29
N GLY A 235 16.86 -11.67 10.05
CA GLY A 235 17.10 -10.26 10.39
C GLY A 235 16.83 -9.25 9.25
N ASP A 236 16.40 -9.72 8.09
CA ASP A 236 15.99 -8.87 6.96
C ASP A 236 14.46 -8.87 6.84
N ALA A 237 13.84 -7.81 7.31
CA ALA A 237 12.40 -7.71 7.29
C ALA A 237 11.79 -7.60 5.86
N ARG A 238 12.61 -7.35 4.82
CA ARG A 238 12.14 -7.44 3.42
C ARG A 238 11.73 -8.85 3.05
N ARG A 239 12.19 -9.86 3.78
CA ARG A 239 11.83 -11.27 3.57
C ARG A 239 10.36 -11.57 3.92
N VAL A 240 9.63 -10.63 4.52
CA VAL A 240 8.15 -10.71 4.63
C VAL A 240 7.50 -10.85 3.24
N LEU A 241 8.09 -10.23 2.21
CA LEU A 241 7.67 -10.36 0.81
C LEU A 241 7.93 -11.74 0.20
N GLY A 242 8.64 -12.64 0.91
CA GLY A 242 9.06 -13.92 0.35
C GLY A 242 10.09 -13.74 -0.76
N ASN A 243 10.05 -14.63 -1.74
CA ASN A 243 10.84 -14.46 -2.97
C ASN A 243 10.23 -13.32 -3.77
N ALA A 244 11.06 -12.38 -4.18
CA ALA A 244 10.59 -11.15 -4.76
C ALA A 244 11.57 -10.56 -5.76
N VAL A 245 11.05 -9.78 -6.69
CA VAL A 245 11.83 -8.95 -7.61
C VAL A 245 11.37 -7.50 -7.45
N ALA A 246 12.31 -6.59 -7.16
CA ALA A 246 12.06 -5.16 -7.23
C ALA A 246 12.68 -4.57 -8.50
N LEU A 247 11.90 -3.77 -9.20
CA LEU A 247 12.23 -3.16 -10.48
C LEU A 247 12.31 -1.64 -10.31
N SER A 248 13.49 -1.07 -10.54
CA SER A 248 13.69 0.39 -10.57
C SER A 248 13.32 0.93 -11.94
N HIS A 249 12.28 1.75 -11.96
CA HIS A 249 11.82 2.48 -13.13
C HIS A 249 12.43 3.88 -13.20
N ARG A 250 12.14 4.60 -14.27
CA ARG A 250 12.52 6.00 -14.38
C ARG A 250 11.77 6.84 -13.34
N ARG A 251 12.31 8.00 -12.99
CA ARG A 251 11.72 8.99 -12.07
C ARG A 251 11.54 8.47 -10.63
N GLY A 252 12.36 7.47 -10.22
CA GLY A 252 12.38 7.01 -8.83
C GLY A 252 11.21 6.13 -8.43
N GLU A 253 10.47 5.54 -9.38
CA GLU A 253 9.43 4.57 -9.10
C GLU A 253 10.00 3.16 -9.03
N PHE A 254 9.45 2.34 -8.12
CA PHE A 254 9.87 0.95 -7.89
C PHE A 254 8.65 0.03 -7.85
N SER A 255 8.60 -0.96 -8.74
CA SER A 255 7.63 -2.07 -8.66
C SER A 255 8.19 -3.21 -7.85
N TYR A 256 7.40 -3.75 -6.95
CA TYR A 256 7.68 -4.99 -6.22
C TYR A 256 6.70 -6.07 -6.65
N LEU A 257 7.24 -7.23 -7.02
CA LEU A 257 6.51 -8.44 -7.38
C LEU A 257 6.94 -9.52 -6.40
N ALA A 258 6.05 -9.96 -5.53
CA ALA A 258 6.37 -10.71 -4.33
C ALA A 258 5.62 -12.05 -4.24
N HIS A 259 5.99 -12.86 -3.23
CA HIS A 259 5.52 -14.21 -2.97
C HIS A 259 5.81 -15.18 -4.11
N LEU A 260 6.92 -14.96 -4.85
CA LEU A 260 7.31 -15.82 -5.96
C LEU A 260 7.73 -17.20 -5.46
N GLN A 261 7.64 -18.19 -6.34
CA GLN A 261 7.99 -19.57 -6.07
C GLN A 261 9.50 -19.71 -5.78
N GLN A 262 9.86 -20.55 -4.82
CA GLN A 262 11.24 -20.81 -4.44
C GLN A 262 12.09 -21.20 -5.65
N GLY A 263 13.24 -20.52 -5.80
CA GLY A 263 14.20 -20.82 -6.88
C GLY A 263 13.73 -20.43 -8.28
N SER A 264 12.56 -19.79 -8.42
CA SER A 264 11.98 -19.49 -9.74
C SER A 264 12.46 -18.16 -10.34
N VAL A 265 13.10 -17.29 -9.56
CA VAL A 265 13.54 -15.96 -10.02
C VAL A 265 14.57 -16.10 -11.16
N GLN A 266 14.29 -15.47 -12.31
CA GLN A 266 15.05 -15.60 -13.56
C GLN A 266 16.00 -14.43 -13.82
N VAL A 267 16.02 -13.42 -12.96
CA VAL A 267 16.79 -12.18 -13.12
C VAL A 267 17.67 -11.94 -11.90
N LYS A 268 18.69 -11.11 -12.03
CA LYS A 268 19.61 -10.75 -10.95
C LYS A 268 19.72 -9.22 -10.80
N VAL A 269 20.08 -8.78 -9.60
CA VAL A 269 20.31 -7.37 -9.33
C VAL A 269 21.29 -6.77 -10.33
N GLY A 270 20.92 -5.63 -10.90
CA GLY A 270 21.68 -4.92 -11.91
C GLY A 270 21.27 -5.17 -13.35
N ASP A 271 20.52 -6.23 -13.63
CA ASP A 271 20.05 -6.54 -14.99
C ASP A 271 19.17 -5.40 -15.53
N HIS A 272 19.37 -5.07 -16.80
CA HIS A 272 18.45 -4.22 -17.56
C HIS A 272 17.50 -5.11 -18.35
N ILE A 273 16.22 -5.04 -17.99
CA ILE A 273 15.18 -5.88 -18.56
C ILE A 273 14.18 -5.07 -19.38
N ARG A 274 13.56 -5.73 -20.35
CA ARG A 274 12.47 -5.16 -21.14
C ARG A 274 11.12 -5.52 -20.52
N ARG A 275 10.12 -4.72 -20.76
CA ARG A 275 8.72 -5.06 -20.49
C ARG A 275 8.41 -6.45 -21.10
N GLY A 276 7.71 -7.29 -20.34
CA GLY A 276 7.36 -8.66 -20.72
C GLY A 276 8.46 -9.69 -20.51
N THR A 277 9.64 -9.31 -19.96
CA THR A 277 10.66 -10.28 -19.53
C THR A 277 10.10 -11.16 -18.41
N LEU A 278 10.27 -12.46 -18.48
CA LEU A 278 9.91 -13.40 -17.41
C LEU A 278 10.78 -13.13 -16.18
N LEU A 279 10.15 -12.91 -15.04
CA LEU A 279 10.80 -12.63 -13.76
C LEU A 279 10.89 -13.84 -12.85
N GLY A 280 9.91 -14.72 -12.91
CA GLY A 280 9.74 -15.91 -12.08
C GLY A 280 8.32 -16.44 -12.19
N TYR A 281 7.91 -17.20 -11.20
CA TYR A 281 6.59 -17.82 -11.16
C TYR A 281 5.91 -17.51 -9.83
N VAL A 282 4.57 -17.43 -9.81
CA VAL A 282 3.78 -17.25 -8.60
C VAL A 282 4.00 -18.41 -7.64
N GLY A 283 4.32 -18.12 -6.41
CA GLY A 283 4.53 -19.07 -5.32
C GLY A 283 3.65 -18.78 -4.11
N ASN A 284 4.13 -19.20 -2.95
CA ASN A 284 3.53 -18.92 -1.63
C ASN A 284 4.61 -18.71 -0.57
N SER A 285 5.68 -18.00 -0.92
CA SER A 285 6.80 -17.74 -0.03
C SER A 285 6.58 -16.45 0.80
N GLY A 286 7.22 -16.36 1.96
CA GLY A 286 7.08 -15.22 2.86
C GLY A 286 5.74 -15.21 3.61
N HIS A 287 5.27 -14.02 3.99
CA HIS A 287 4.02 -13.87 4.74
C HIS A 287 2.82 -13.87 3.80
N SER A 288 2.48 -15.06 3.30
CA SER A 288 1.41 -15.28 2.33
C SER A 288 0.45 -16.37 2.80
N PRO A 289 -0.88 -16.15 2.80
CA PRO A 289 -1.85 -17.14 3.24
C PRO A 289 -2.13 -18.23 2.17
N GLY A 290 -1.77 -18.00 0.93
CA GLY A 290 -1.98 -18.91 -0.19
C GLY A 290 -1.42 -18.34 -1.49
N PRO A 291 -1.25 -19.17 -2.55
CA PRO A 291 -0.62 -18.75 -3.79
C PRO A 291 -1.30 -17.57 -4.47
N HIS A 292 -0.61 -16.44 -4.55
CA HIS A 292 -1.05 -15.22 -5.21
C HIS A 292 0.17 -14.39 -5.65
N LEU A 293 -0.03 -13.43 -6.55
CA LEU A 293 0.95 -12.40 -6.82
C LEU A 293 0.61 -11.16 -6.01
N HIS A 294 1.49 -10.77 -5.10
CA HIS A 294 1.47 -9.47 -4.47
C HIS A 294 2.24 -8.46 -5.33
N TYR A 295 1.63 -7.31 -5.57
CA TYR A 295 2.22 -6.23 -6.37
C TYR A 295 2.03 -4.88 -5.68
N HIS A 296 3.11 -4.09 -5.53
CA HIS A 296 2.99 -2.69 -5.18
C HIS A 296 3.99 -1.81 -5.94
N LEU A 297 3.66 -0.52 -6.05
CA LEU A 297 4.50 0.52 -6.63
C LEU A 297 4.88 1.51 -5.53
N MET A 298 6.15 1.93 -5.51
CA MET A 298 6.68 2.86 -4.50
C MET A 298 7.42 4.02 -5.16
N ASN A 299 7.56 5.12 -4.40
CA ASN A 299 8.38 6.28 -4.79
C ASN A 299 9.85 6.17 -4.38
N GLY A 300 10.30 5.03 -3.92
CA GLY A 300 11.68 4.71 -3.54
C GLY A 300 11.85 3.24 -3.19
N PRO A 301 13.08 2.78 -2.91
CA PRO A 301 13.39 1.37 -2.71
C PRO A 301 13.22 0.86 -1.27
N ASN A 302 12.97 1.74 -0.30
CA ASN A 302 12.97 1.37 1.11
C ASN A 302 11.55 1.11 1.61
N LEU A 303 11.22 -0.15 1.91
CA LEU A 303 9.92 -0.60 2.39
C LEU A 303 9.47 0.07 3.72
N TYR A 304 10.38 0.66 4.46
CA TYR A 304 10.06 1.26 5.77
C TYR A 304 9.89 2.77 5.75
N THR A 305 10.54 3.44 4.81
CA THR A 305 10.58 4.91 4.77
C THR A 305 9.91 5.50 3.54
N ASP A 306 9.83 4.71 2.45
CA ASP A 306 9.25 5.17 1.21
C ASP A 306 7.78 4.79 1.11
N GLN A 307 7.03 5.47 0.25
CA GLN A 307 5.59 5.36 0.19
C GLN A 307 5.10 4.56 -1.00
N ALA A 308 4.02 3.83 -0.79
CA ALA A 308 3.25 3.27 -1.88
C ALA A 308 2.68 4.39 -2.76
N LEU A 309 2.68 4.15 -4.05
CA LEU A 309 1.99 4.93 -5.06
C LEU A 309 0.73 4.19 -5.50
N PRO A 310 -0.39 4.89 -5.74
CA PRO A 310 -1.57 4.28 -6.33
C PRO A 310 -1.24 3.66 -7.68
N VAL A 311 -1.40 2.33 -7.77
CA VAL A 311 -1.04 1.58 -8.98
C VAL A 311 -2.13 1.67 -10.02
N GLN A 312 -1.73 1.94 -11.26
CA GLN A 312 -2.58 1.88 -12.44
C GLN A 312 -1.93 1.03 -13.53
N PHE A 313 -2.72 0.17 -14.15
CA PHE A 313 -2.29 -0.61 -15.31
C PHE A 313 -3.01 -0.16 -16.56
N SER A 314 -2.26 -0.06 -17.66
CA SER A 314 -2.78 0.24 -18.98
C SER A 314 -2.90 -1.02 -19.83
N HIS A 315 -3.72 -0.98 -20.88
CA HIS A 315 -3.97 -2.07 -21.82
C HIS A 315 -4.40 -3.35 -21.08
N VAL A 316 -5.42 -3.22 -20.27
CA VAL A 316 -6.06 -4.30 -19.53
C VAL A 316 -7.52 -4.42 -19.91
N ARG A 317 -8.07 -5.64 -19.81
CA ARG A 317 -9.51 -5.86 -19.77
C ARG A 317 -9.92 -6.02 -18.32
N ALA A 318 -10.82 -5.16 -17.86
CA ALA A 318 -11.38 -5.22 -16.51
C ALA A 318 -12.90 -5.12 -16.57
N LEU A 319 -13.60 -5.94 -15.80
CA LEU A 319 -15.08 -6.04 -15.84
C LEU A 319 -15.63 -6.25 -17.26
N GLY A 320 -14.91 -6.98 -18.12
CA GLY A 320 -15.29 -7.24 -19.50
C GLY A 320 -15.03 -6.09 -20.49
N VAL A 321 -14.53 -4.93 -20.03
CA VAL A 321 -14.23 -3.76 -20.85
C VAL A 321 -12.72 -3.63 -21.06
N GLU A 322 -12.30 -3.31 -22.28
CA GLU A 322 -10.90 -3.04 -22.60
C GLU A 322 -10.55 -1.58 -22.31
N HIS A 323 -9.47 -1.39 -21.57
CA HIS A 323 -8.95 -0.08 -21.19
C HIS A 323 -7.55 0.10 -21.79
N GLY A 324 -7.42 1.01 -22.76
CA GLY A 324 -6.12 1.41 -23.32
C GLY A 324 -5.36 2.35 -22.40
N GLN A 325 -6.08 3.19 -21.65
CA GLN A 325 -5.53 4.13 -20.68
C GLN A 325 -5.32 3.46 -19.30
N PRO A 326 -4.42 3.99 -18.46
CA PRO A 326 -4.21 3.49 -17.10
C PRO A 326 -5.49 3.54 -16.26
N ILE A 327 -5.80 2.44 -15.58
CA ILE A 327 -6.93 2.34 -14.64
C ILE A 327 -6.46 1.82 -13.28
N THR A 328 -7.14 2.26 -12.23
CA THR A 328 -6.99 1.72 -10.87
C THR A 328 -7.83 0.44 -10.74
N LEU A 329 -7.23 -0.61 -10.19
CA LEU A 329 -7.91 -1.87 -9.91
C LEU A 329 -8.38 -1.90 -8.46
N THR A 330 -9.59 -2.44 -8.26
CA THR A 330 -10.22 -2.56 -6.94
C THR A 330 -10.51 -4.01 -6.62
N SER A 331 -10.67 -4.32 -5.34
CA SER A 331 -11.05 -5.66 -4.90
C SER A 331 -12.35 -6.12 -5.57
N GLY A 332 -12.42 -7.38 -5.94
CA GLY A 332 -13.58 -7.98 -6.61
C GLY A 332 -13.57 -7.86 -8.14
N VAL A 333 -12.63 -7.14 -8.73
CA VAL A 333 -12.52 -7.00 -10.19
C VAL A 333 -11.80 -8.19 -10.79
N ILE A 334 -12.33 -8.71 -11.92
CA ILE A 334 -11.59 -9.65 -12.79
C ILE A 334 -10.83 -8.82 -13.82
N VAL A 335 -9.52 -9.05 -13.88
CA VAL A 335 -8.60 -8.36 -14.80
C VAL A 335 -7.82 -9.35 -15.66
N SER A 336 -7.54 -8.98 -16.89
CA SER A 336 -6.62 -9.70 -17.78
C SER A 336 -5.79 -8.73 -18.62
N SER A 337 -4.60 -9.18 -19.03
CA SER A 337 -3.80 -8.45 -20.02
C SER A 337 -4.50 -8.50 -21.38
N ILE A 338 -4.48 -7.39 -22.11
CA ILE A 338 -4.77 -7.37 -23.54
C ILE A 338 -3.47 -7.78 -24.22
N GLU A 339 -3.41 -9.01 -24.75
CA GLU A 339 -2.29 -9.42 -25.60
C GLU A 339 -2.37 -8.57 -26.88
N SER A 340 -1.31 -7.80 -27.16
CA SER A 340 -1.16 -7.26 -28.52
C SER A 340 -1.05 -8.47 -29.45
N GLU A 341 -2.04 -8.68 -30.30
CA GLU A 341 -1.91 -9.57 -31.45
C GLU A 341 -0.65 -9.15 -32.20
N HIS A 342 0.45 -9.86 -32.01
CA HIS A 342 1.52 -9.85 -32.99
C HIS A 342 0.90 -10.47 -34.25
N ARG A 343 0.35 -9.63 -35.14
CA ARG A 343 0.22 -10.02 -36.52
C ARG A 343 1.63 -10.43 -36.97
N CYS A 344 1.86 -11.72 -37.06
CA CYS A 344 2.86 -12.24 -37.96
C CYS A 344 2.46 -11.71 -39.35
N VAL A 345 3.07 -10.61 -39.76
CA VAL A 345 3.14 -10.28 -41.17
C VAL A 345 4.09 -11.35 -41.73
N THR A 346 3.51 -12.43 -42.20
CA THR A 346 4.21 -13.32 -43.12
C THR A 346 4.35 -12.53 -44.41
N ASP A 347 5.52 -11.91 -44.59
CA ASP A 347 5.93 -11.42 -45.91
C ASP A 347 5.90 -12.63 -46.86
N GLY A 348 4.94 -12.59 -47.81
CA GLY A 348 4.85 -13.48 -48.95
C GLY A 348 5.73 -12.99 -50.11
#